data_83c4026155f0ac3e23c489637f0cce7d
#
_entry.id   83c4026155f0ac3e23c489637f0cce7d
#
_cell.length_a   1.000
_cell.length_b   1.000
_cell.length_c   1.000
_cell.angle_alpha   90.00
_cell.angle_beta   90.00
_cell.angle_gamma   90.00
#
_symmetry.space_group_name_H-M   'P 1'
#
loop_
_entity.id
_entity.type
_entity.pdbx_description
1 polymer ?
#
loop_
_entity_poly.entity_id
_entity_poly.type
_entity_poly.pdbx_seq_one_letter_code
_entity_poly.pdbx_strand_id
1 'polypeptide(L)'
;MELIEGIILKTIKYQENSKLCYIITKDGLLSLMVRASLDFHSKNFSYSQELTKVDFAITKSKKNSFDIMTSGIVVDSYLNLKKDYDTLMMITKLMDLVYKSINYVNNFDNLYKLFDYTLDAINNNKLETKDNVVFYPLILKLKLLYLLGVGPNFNGCTVCKRENAHAFSIERGGVVCDKCITIFDYKTEYIGIMKILYLGKLDKLVPELINEIPRASFQVIEEITNKYYEKYLSIKL
;
A
#
# COMPACT_ATOMS: atom_id res chain seq x y z
N MET A 1 1.81 28.74 10.78
CA MET A 1 0.80 27.72 10.45
C MET A 1 1.58 26.45 10.17
N GLU A 2 1.35 25.38 10.92
CA GLU A 2 2.06 24.13 10.71
C GLU A 2 1.53 23.46 9.44
N LEU A 3 2.42 23.08 8.53
CA LEU A 3 2.05 22.35 7.33
C LEU A 3 1.93 20.86 7.67
N ILE A 4 0.95 20.20 7.05
CA ILE A 4 0.70 18.77 7.18
C ILE A 4 1.18 18.12 5.89
N GLU A 5 2.03 17.11 6.01
CA GLU A 5 2.44 16.29 4.88
C GLU A 5 1.42 15.16 4.62
N GLY A 6 1.12 14.90 3.35
CA GLY A 6 0.24 13.80 2.97
C GLY A 6 0.33 13.44 1.50
N ILE A 7 -0.24 12.28 1.15
CA ILE A 7 -0.31 11.76 -0.22
C ILE A 7 -1.78 11.69 -0.64
N ILE A 8 -2.11 12.29 -1.79
CA ILE A 8 -3.47 12.29 -2.33
C ILE A 8 -3.76 10.93 -2.95
N LEU A 9 -4.65 10.16 -2.31
CA LEU A 9 -5.05 8.83 -2.76
C LEU A 9 -6.14 8.87 -3.83
N LYS A 10 -7.08 9.82 -3.68
CA LYS A 10 -8.27 9.89 -4.53
C LYS A 10 -8.79 11.30 -4.60
N THR A 11 -9.35 11.67 -5.75
CA THR A 11 -10.06 12.93 -5.92
C THR A 11 -11.43 12.73 -6.53
N ILE A 12 -12.40 13.57 -6.14
CA ILE A 12 -13.76 13.56 -6.68
C ILE A 12 -14.11 15.00 -7.05
N LYS A 13 -14.71 15.20 -8.23
CA LYS A 13 -15.28 16.50 -8.60
C LYS A 13 -16.29 16.92 -7.54
N TYR A 14 -16.18 18.13 -7.04
CA TYR A 14 -17.05 18.70 -6.03
C TYR A 14 -17.41 20.12 -6.40
N GLN A 15 -18.71 20.41 -6.53
CA GLN A 15 -19.23 21.66 -7.07
C GLN A 15 -18.71 21.95 -8.51
N GLU A 16 -18.84 23.18 -8.99
CA GLU A 16 -18.51 23.52 -10.39
C GLU A 16 -17.00 23.44 -10.68
N ASN A 17 -16.17 23.95 -9.77
CA ASN A 17 -14.74 24.17 -10.02
C ASN A 17 -13.82 23.68 -8.89
N SER A 18 -14.29 22.77 -8.05
CA SER A 18 -13.59 22.26 -6.87
C SER A 18 -13.42 20.74 -6.93
N LYS A 19 -12.45 20.22 -6.19
CA LYS A 19 -12.31 18.78 -5.90
C LYS A 19 -12.43 18.53 -4.40
N LEU A 20 -12.91 17.36 -4.06
CA LEU A 20 -12.72 16.75 -2.75
C LEU A 20 -11.53 15.81 -2.84
N CYS A 21 -10.49 16.07 -2.07
CA CYS A 21 -9.27 15.26 -2.04
C CYS A 21 -9.25 14.38 -0.79
N TYR A 22 -9.00 13.09 -0.97
CA TYR A 22 -8.78 12.12 0.11
C TYR A 22 -7.27 11.93 0.27
N ILE A 23 -6.73 12.34 1.40
CA ILE A 23 -5.30 12.48 1.64
C ILE A 23 -4.92 11.62 2.83
N ILE A 24 -4.02 10.67 2.62
CA ILE A 24 -3.42 9.92 3.72
C ILE A 24 -2.30 10.74 4.34
N THR A 25 -2.30 10.82 5.66
CA THR A 25 -1.27 11.45 6.49
C THR A 25 -0.81 10.50 7.57
N LYS A 26 0.23 10.85 8.31
CA LYS A 26 0.68 10.07 9.49
C LYS A 26 -0.39 9.95 10.60
N ASP A 27 -1.36 10.87 10.63
CA ASP A 27 -2.40 10.94 11.66
C ASP A 27 -3.76 10.38 11.20
N GLY A 28 -3.89 10.01 9.90
CA GLY A 28 -5.11 9.45 9.35
C GLY A 28 -5.47 9.92 7.95
N LEU A 29 -6.68 9.55 7.52
CA LEU A 29 -7.24 10.03 6.27
C LEU A 29 -7.96 11.36 6.48
N LEU A 30 -7.62 12.34 5.67
CA LEU A 30 -8.29 13.63 5.61
C LEU A 30 -9.11 13.72 4.32
N SER A 31 -10.31 14.30 4.43
CA SER A 31 -11.18 14.63 3.28
C SER A 31 -11.31 16.14 3.19
N LEU A 32 -10.62 16.75 2.24
CA LEU A 32 -10.49 18.20 2.14
C LEU A 32 -11.01 18.73 0.81
N MET A 33 -11.77 19.81 0.88
CA MET A 33 -12.17 20.54 -0.32
C MET A 33 -11.04 21.45 -0.80
N VAL A 34 -10.72 21.36 -2.09
CA VAL A 34 -9.76 22.24 -2.77
C VAL A 34 -10.50 23.08 -3.80
N ARG A 35 -10.58 24.39 -3.56
CA ARG A 35 -11.30 25.33 -4.45
C ARG A 35 -10.50 25.57 -5.73
N ALA A 36 -11.21 25.89 -6.82
CA ALA A 36 -10.60 26.20 -8.13
C ALA A 36 -9.57 25.13 -8.59
N SER A 37 -9.73 23.89 -8.19
CA SER A 37 -8.78 22.80 -8.45
C SER A 37 -9.03 22.10 -9.80
N LEU A 38 -10.11 22.45 -10.50
CA LEU A 38 -10.40 22.02 -11.87
C LEU A 38 -9.89 23.01 -12.91
N ASP A 39 -9.51 24.22 -12.49
CA ASP A 39 -8.96 25.23 -13.37
C ASP A 39 -7.45 25.06 -13.52
N PHE A 40 -6.97 24.79 -14.73
CA PHE A 40 -5.55 24.59 -15.07
C PHE A 40 -4.67 25.80 -14.76
N HIS A 41 -5.22 27.00 -14.76
CA HIS A 41 -4.52 28.24 -14.43
C HIS A 41 -4.42 28.49 -12.92
N SER A 42 -5.18 27.75 -12.14
CA SER A 42 -5.15 27.86 -10.69
C SER A 42 -3.93 27.17 -10.10
N LYS A 43 -3.26 27.83 -9.14
CA LYS A 43 -2.20 27.18 -8.33
C LYS A 43 -2.71 25.92 -7.61
N ASN A 44 -4.01 25.88 -7.32
CA ASN A 44 -4.62 24.76 -6.61
C ASN A 44 -4.75 23.50 -7.48
N PHE A 45 -4.65 23.63 -8.80
CA PHE A 45 -4.66 22.49 -9.71
C PHE A 45 -3.47 21.55 -9.46
N SER A 46 -2.24 22.08 -9.35
CA SER A 46 -1.02 21.29 -9.28
C SER A 46 -0.95 20.41 -8.03
N TYR A 47 -1.30 20.94 -6.87
CA TYR A 47 -1.24 20.21 -5.60
C TYR A 47 -2.51 19.44 -5.24
N SER A 48 -3.49 19.36 -6.14
CA SER A 48 -4.73 18.63 -5.96
C SER A 48 -4.90 17.43 -6.91
N GLN A 49 -3.79 16.91 -7.42
CA GLN A 49 -3.80 15.74 -8.30
C GLN A 49 -3.63 14.45 -7.50
N GLU A 50 -4.23 13.36 -7.95
CA GLU A 50 -3.97 12.03 -7.39
C GLU A 50 -2.50 11.65 -7.56
N LEU A 51 -2.03 10.78 -6.69
CA LEU A 51 -0.64 10.35 -6.67
C LEU A 51 0.31 11.56 -6.63
N THR A 52 0.09 12.43 -5.65
CA THR A 52 0.95 13.59 -5.38
C THR A 52 1.17 13.73 -3.88
N LYS A 53 2.42 13.84 -3.47
CA LYS A 53 2.82 14.14 -2.10
C LYS A 53 2.85 15.65 -1.93
N VAL A 54 2.18 16.14 -0.91
CA VAL A 54 1.96 17.58 -0.70
C VAL A 54 2.17 17.97 0.76
N ASP A 55 2.73 19.15 0.98
CA ASP A 55 2.66 19.88 2.25
C ASP A 55 1.53 20.90 2.14
N PHE A 56 0.60 20.87 3.07
CA PHE A 56 -0.60 21.69 2.97
C PHE A 56 -1.06 22.28 4.31
N ALA A 57 -1.83 23.35 4.20
CA ALA A 57 -2.52 23.98 5.32
C ALA A 57 -4.03 23.80 5.23
N ILE A 58 -4.66 23.66 6.41
CA ILE A 58 -6.09 23.44 6.54
C ILE A 58 -6.74 24.61 7.25
N THR A 59 -7.93 24.98 6.79
CA THR A 59 -8.85 25.84 7.54
C THR A 59 -10.16 25.11 7.78
N LYS A 60 -10.58 25.04 9.04
CA LYS A 60 -11.87 24.48 9.43
C LYS A 60 -13.00 25.28 8.81
N SER A 61 -13.93 24.59 8.17
CA SER A 61 -15.09 25.22 7.57
C SER A 61 -16.22 25.33 8.60
N LYS A 62 -16.76 26.54 8.76
CA LYS A 62 -17.97 26.77 9.57
C LYS A 62 -19.27 26.53 8.78
N LYS A 63 -19.21 26.54 7.45
CA LYS A 63 -20.38 26.52 6.56
C LYS A 63 -20.46 25.31 5.62
N ASN A 64 -19.34 24.67 5.33
CA ASN A 64 -19.26 23.53 4.42
C ASN A 64 -19.16 22.21 5.18
N SER A 65 -19.57 21.12 4.56
CA SER A 65 -19.46 19.77 5.11
C SER A 65 -18.02 19.28 5.23
N PHE A 66 -17.06 19.92 4.54
CA PHE A 66 -15.65 19.55 4.52
C PHE A 66 -14.76 20.72 4.90
N ASP A 67 -13.67 20.43 5.58
CA ASP A 67 -12.61 21.41 5.79
C ASP A 67 -11.91 21.75 4.47
N ILE A 68 -11.21 22.88 4.45
CA ILE A 68 -10.66 23.45 3.23
C ILE A 68 -9.14 23.37 3.27
N MET A 69 -8.53 22.78 2.24
CA MET A 69 -7.13 22.97 1.96
C MET A 69 -6.92 24.37 1.38
N THR A 70 -6.28 25.23 2.15
CA THR A 70 -6.13 26.67 1.79
C THR A 70 -4.89 26.95 0.98
N SER A 71 -3.87 26.14 1.15
CA SER A 71 -2.62 26.19 0.38
C SER A 71 -1.98 24.83 0.33
N GLY A 72 -1.17 24.58 -0.69
CA GLY A 72 -0.40 23.36 -0.84
C GLY A 72 0.90 23.64 -1.61
N ILE A 73 1.92 22.84 -1.30
CA ILE A 73 3.20 22.80 -2.00
C ILE A 73 3.40 21.33 -2.43
N VAL A 74 3.67 21.11 -3.70
CA VAL A 74 4.01 19.77 -4.20
C VAL A 74 5.39 19.39 -3.70
N VAL A 75 5.48 18.33 -2.90
CA VAL A 75 6.73 17.73 -2.43
C VAL A 75 7.26 16.76 -3.47
N ASP A 76 6.39 15.85 -3.94
CA ASP A 76 6.69 14.94 -5.06
C ASP A 76 5.42 14.69 -5.88
N SER A 77 5.55 14.79 -7.18
CA SER A 77 4.48 14.49 -8.13
C SER A 77 4.56 13.06 -8.68
N TYR A 78 5.55 12.28 -8.26
CA TYR A 78 5.82 10.89 -8.67
C TYR A 78 5.79 10.72 -10.19
N LEU A 79 6.49 11.59 -10.91
CA LEU A 79 6.43 11.65 -12.39
C LEU A 79 6.84 10.35 -13.05
N ASN A 80 7.82 9.63 -12.49
CA ASN A 80 8.27 8.38 -13.09
C ASN A 80 7.21 7.28 -13.02
N LEU A 81 6.38 7.26 -11.97
CA LEU A 81 5.27 6.33 -11.83
C LEU A 81 4.15 6.61 -12.84
N LYS A 82 4.08 7.83 -13.37
CA LYS A 82 3.04 8.28 -14.31
C LYS A 82 3.44 8.13 -15.78
N LYS A 83 4.70 7.77 -16.06
CA LYS A 83 5.22 7.65 -17.45
C LYS A 83 4.81 6.35 -18.14
N ASP A 84 4.68 5.27 -17.36
CA ASP A 84 4.35 3.95 -17.88
C ASP A 84 2.95 3.54 -17.45
N TYR A 85 2.14 3.09 -18.40
CA TYR A 85 0.73 2.76 -18.16
C TYR A 85 0.56 1.61 -17.16
N ASP A 86 1.36 0.55 -17.30
CA ASP A 86 1.24 -0.64 -16.43
C ASP A 86 1.64 -0.30 -15.00
N THR A 87 2.70 0.49 -14.83
CA THR A 87 3.13 1.01 -13.53
C THR A 87 2.04 1.88 -12.91
N LEU A 88 1.46 2.82 -13.67
CA LEU A 88 0.39 3.68 -13.16
C LEU A 88 -0.84 2.88 -12.74
N MET A 89 -1.25 1.89 -13.54
CA MET A 89 -2.39 1.02 -13.21
C MET A 89 -2.13 0.20 -11.95
N MET A 90 -0.93 -0.33 -11.77
CA MET A 90 -0.53 -1.05 -10.57
C MET A 90 -0.55 -0.14 -9.34
N ILE A 91 0.03 1.07 -9.43
CA ILE A 91 0.01 2.04 -8.33
C ILE A 91 -1.42 2.47 -7.98
N THR A 92 -2.28 2.67 -8.98
CA THR A 92 -3.70 3.01 -8.75
C THR A 92 -4.41 1.92 -7.94
N LYS A 93 -4.14 0.64 -8.23
CA LYS A 93 -4.66 -0.48 -7.43
C LYS A 93 -4.14 -0.47 -5.99
N LEU A 94 -2.86 -0.12 -5.79
CA LEU A 94 -2.29 0.01 -4.44
C LEU A 94 -2.91 1.19 -3.67
N MET A 95 -3.15 2.32 -4.32
CA MET A 95 -3.83 3.46 -3.73
C MET A 95 -5.26 3.10 -3.29
N ASP A 96 -5.99 2.35 -4.12
CA ASP A 96 -7.33 1.85 -3.80
C ASP A 96 -7.30 0.84 -2.63
N LEU A 97 -6.30 -0.05 -2.62
CA LEU A 97 -6.09 -0.99 -1.50
C LEU A 97 -5.83 -0.24 -0.19
N VAL A 98 -4.91 0.74 -0.20
CA VAL A 98 -4.61 1.57 0.97
C VAL A 98 -5.87 2.31 1.42
N TYR A 99 -6.59 2.93 0.50
CA TYR A 99 -7.84 3.65 0.80
C TYR A 99 -8.91 2.75 1.44
N LYS A 100 -9.12 1.54 0.91
CA LYS A 100 -10.08 0.56 1.48
C LYS A 100 -9.65 0.03 2.84
N SER A 101 -8.34 -0.03 3.09
CA SER A 101 -7.78 -0.56 4.33
C SER A 101 -7.84 0.42 5.52
N ILE A 102 -8.07 1.70 5.28
CA ILE A 102 -7.98 2.76 6.29
C ILE A 102 -8.85 2.51 7.51
N ASN A 103 -10.06 2.00 7.33
CA ASN A 103 -11.01 1.75 8.43
C ASN A 103 -10.57 0.60 9.36
N TYR A 104 -9.57 -0.17 8.98
CA TYR A 104 -9.09 -1.34 9.73
C TYR A 104 -7.71 -1.12 10.34
N VAL A 105 -7.02 -0.03 10.00
CA VAL A 105 -5.66 0.26 10.47
C VAL A 105 -5.71 1.05 11.78
N ASN A 106 -4.95 0.58 12.78
CA ASN A 106 -4.84 1.26 14.06
C ASN A 106 -3.60 2.19 14.16
N ASN A 107 -2.64 2.04 13.25
CA ASN A 107 -1.40 2.83 13.24
C ASN A 107 -1.20 3.48 11.87
N PHE A 108 -1.69 4.70 11.74
CA PHE A 108 -1.61 5.47 10.50
C PHE A 108 -0.18 5.91 10.15
N ASP A 109 0.66 6.20 11.13
CA ASP A 109 2.06 6.59 10.90
C ASP A 109 2.83 5.45 10.20
N ASN A 110 2.65 4.21 10.66
CA ASN A 110 3.25 3.05 10.02
C ASN A 110 2.69 2.80 8.61
N LEU A 111 1.38 2.99 8.41
CA LEU A 111 0.76 2.85 7.09
C LEU A 111 1.30 3.91 6.13
N TYR A 112 1.34 5.16 6.58
CA TYR A 112 1.87 6.28 5.80
C TYR A 112 3.31 6.02 5.38
N LYS A 113 4.19 5.69 6.32
CA LYS A 113 5.61 5.38 6.07
C LYS A 113 5.80 4.20 5.12
N LEU A 114 5.01 3.14 5.28
CA LEU A 114 5.06 1.98 4.39
C LEU A 114 4.67 2.34 2.95
N PHE A 115 3.60 3.13 2.81
CA PHE A 115 3.11 3.53 1.50
C PHE A 115 4.04 4.54 0.82
N ASP A 116 4.47 5.57 1.55
CA ASP A 116 5.43 6.58 1.07
C ASP A 116 6.74 5.92 0.61
N TYR A 117 7.31 5.03 1.43
CA TYR A 117 8.51 4.28 1.07
C TYR A 117 8.32 3.45 -0.20
N THR A 118 7.16 2.82 -0.37
CA THR A 118 6.86 2.02 -1.56
C THR A 118 6.83 2.87 -2.82
N LEU A 119 6.14 4.01 -2.77
CA LEU A 119 6.06 4.95 -3.89
C LEU A 119 7.44 5.52 -4.24
N ASP A 120 8.21 5.96 -3.23
CA ASP A 120 9.55 6.49 -3.39
C ASP A 120 10.51 5.46 -4.00
N ALA A 121 10.47 4.22 -3.52
CA ALA A 121 11.33 3.15 -4.00
C ALA A 121 11.10 2.81 -5.48
N ILE A 122 9.84 2.82 -5.93
CA ILE A 122 9.49 2.57 -7.33
C ILE A 122 9.80 3.83 -8.17
N ASN A 123 9.42 5.02 -7.70
CA ASN A 123 9.63 6.29 -8.42
C ASN A 123 11.10 6.56 -8.71
N ASN A 124 11.98 6.24 -7.75
CA ASN A 124 13.43 6.44 -7.85
C ASN A 124 14.18 5.22 -8.37
N ASN A 125 13.45 4.16 -8.81
CA ASN A 125 14.01 2.93 -9.38
C ASN A 125 15.16 2.34 -8.54
N LYS A 126 14.94 2.20 -7.23
CA LYS A 126 15.96 1.77 -6.26
C LYS A 126 16.61 0.42 -6.56
N LEU A 127 15.94 -0.45 -7.34
CA LEU A 127 16.49 -1.76 -7.74
C LEU A 127 17.19 -1.76 -9.10
N GLU A 128 17.20 -0.64 -9.83
CA GLU A 128 17.75 -0.54 -11.20
C GLU A 128 17.22 -1.59 -12.20
N THR A 129 16.14 -2.29 -11.84
CA THR A 129 15.51 -3.35 -12.63
C THR A 129 14.02 -3.12 -12.76
N LYS A 130 13.39 -3.77 -13.77
CA LYS A 130 11.92 -3.75 -13.91
C LYS A 130 11.20 -4.47 -12.76
N ASP A 131 11.92 -5.13 -11.87
CA ASP A 131 11.35 -5.89 -10.74
C ASP A 131 10.85 -4.97 -9.61
N ASN A 132 11.23 -3.69 -9.61
CA ASN A 132 10.69 -2.70 -8.67
C ASN A 132 9.16 -2.69 -8.63
N VAL A 133 8.53 -2.74 -9.81
CA VAL A 133 7.06 -2.70 -9.96
C VAL A 133 6.36 -3.99 -9.53
N VAL A 134 7.10 -5.05 -9.30
CA VAL A 134 6.56 -6.33 -8.78
C VAL A 134 6.85 -6.48 -7.30
N PHE A 135 8.05 -6.17 -6.90
CA PHE A 135 8.59 -6.46 -5.57
C PHE A 135 8.02 -5.53 -4.48
N TYR A 136 8.12 -4.22 -4.66
CA TYR A 136 7.64 -3.28 -3.64
C TYR A 136 6.13 -3.33 -3.41
N PRO A 137 5.28 -3.50 -4.45
CA PRO A 137 3.86 -3.75 -4.27
C PRO A 137 3.55 -5.00 -3.44
N LEU A 138 4.29 -6.09 -3.69
CA LEU A 138 4.11 -7.33 -2.94
C LEU A 138 4.49 -7.17 -1.47
N ILE A 139 5.61 -6.49 -1.18
CA ILE A 139 5.99 -6.16 0.21
C ILE A 139 4.93 -5.32 0.88
N LEU A 140 4.43 -4.26 0.20
CA LEU A 140 3.36 -3.43 0.75
C LEU A 140 2.15 -4.28 1.11
N LYS A 141 1.67 -5.11 0.18
CA LYS A 141 0.52 -6.00 0.41
C LYS A 141 0.75 -6.89 1.64
N LEU A 142 1.89 -7.57 1.73
CA LEU A 142 2.21 -8.46 2.85
C LEU A 142 2.29 -7.71 4.19
N LYS A 143 2.98 -6.56 4.23
CA LYS A 143 3.11 -5.77 5.46
C LYS A 143 1.80 -5.10 5.88
N LEU A 144 0.97 -4.76 4.92
CA LEU A 144 -0.35 -4.21 5.21
C LEU A 144 -1.24 -5.24 5.95
N LEU A 145 -1.16 -6.54 5.63
CA LEU A 145 -1.85 -7.59 6.40
C LEU A 145 -1.46 -7.57 7.89
N TYR A 146 -0.18 -7.28 8.20
CA TYR A 146 0.27 -7.11 9.58
C TYR A 146 -0.38 -5.89 10.24
N LEU A 147 -0.39 -4.74 9.56
CA LEU A 147 -0.98 -3.50 10.07
C LEU A 147 -2.50 -3.61 10.28
N LEU A 148 -3.16 -4.47 9.49
CA LEU A 148 -4.59 -4.76 9.58
C LEU A 148 -4.93 -5.79 10.66
N GLY A 149 -3.91 -6.39 11.32
CA GLY A 149 -4.11 -7.39 12.37
C GLY A 149 -4.60 -8.76 11.87
N VAL A 150 -4.58 -8.98 10.56
CA VAL A 150 -5.00 -10.24 9.92
C VAL A 150 -3.82 -11.00 9.31
N GLY A 151 -2.61 -10.66 9.70
CA GLY A 151 -1.41 -11.25 9.11
C GLY A 151 -1.29 -12.76 9.35
N PRO A 152 -0.69 -13.49 8.40
CA PRO A 152 -0.53 -14.94 8.50
C PRO A 152 0.44 -15.34 9.62
N ASN A 153 0.19 -16.50 10.21
CA ASN A 153 1.08 -17.07 11.22
C ASN A 153 2.21 -17.88 10.56
N PHE A 154 3.45 -17.48 10.80
CA PHE A 154 4.67 -18.16 10.35
C PHE A 154 5.45 -18.85 11.48
N ASN A 155 4.92 -18.90 12.70
CA ASN A 155 5.61 -19.41 13.91
C ASN A 155 5.34 -20.90 14.18
N GLY A 156 5.21 -21.70 13.11
CA GLY A 156 4.92 -23.12 13.21
C GLY A 156 3.50 -23.46 12.75
N CYS A 157 3.25 -24.74 12.61
CA CYS A 157 2.00 -25.27 12.07
C CYS A 157 0.78 -24.73 12.83
N THR A 158 -0.12 -24.09 12.13
CA THR A 158 -1.35 -23.50 12.71
C THR A 158 -2.26 -24.52 13.37
N VAL A 159 -2.14 -25.82 13.00
CA VAL A 159 -2.97 -26.91 13.54
C VAL A 159 -2.31 -27.58 14.73
N CYS A 160 -1.08 -28.09 14.60
CA CYS A 160 -0.44 -28.90 15.63
C CYS A 160 0.75 -28.23 16.33
N LYS A 161 1.05 -26.97 15.99
CA LYS A 161 2.11 -26.14 16.56
C LYS A 161 3.55 -26.61 16.34
N ARG A 162 3.79 -27.66 15.54
CA ARG A 162 5.14 -28.10 15.20
C ARG A 162 5.87 -27.04 14.38
N GLU A 163 7.18 -26.90 14.61
CA GLU A 163 8.01 -25.88 13.96
C GLU A 163 8.23 -26.12 12.47
N ASN A 164 8.35 -27.38 12.05
CA ASN A 164 8.58 -27.75 10.64
C ASN A 164 7.27 -27.67 9.84
N ALA A 165 6.95 -26.49 9.35
CA ALA A 165 5.81 -26.22 8.49
C ALA A 165 6.29 -25.73 7.12
N HIS A 166 5.93 -26.44 6.05
CA HIS A 166 6.43 -26.26 4.69
C HIS A 166 5.35 -25.95 3.66
N ALA A 167 4.11 -25.86 4.10
CA ALA A 167 2.98 -25.49 3.25
C ALA A 167 2.24 -24.29 3.86
N PHE A 168 1.43 -23.63 3.05
CA PHE A 168 0.63 -22.48 3.47
C PHE A 168 -0.85 -22.77 3.29
N SER A 169 -1.61 -22.59 4.36
CA SER A 169 -3.07 -22.73 4.38
C SER A 169 -3.74 -21.37 4.50
N ILE A 170 -4.45 -20.96 3.46
CA ILE A 170 -5.28 -19.76 3.50
C ILE A 170 -6.41 -19.96 4.53
N GLU A 171 -7.06 -21.14 4.50
CA GLU A 171 -8.17 -21.44 5.41
C GLU A 171 -7.79 -21.36 6.90
N ARG A 172 -6.53 -21.69 7.22
CA ARG A 172 -6.02 -21.73 8.60
C ARG A 172 -5.16 -20.52 8.97
N GLY A 173 -5.03 -19.58 8.06
CA GLY A 173 -4.34 -18.30 8.28
C GLY A 173 -2.85 -18.43 8.53
N GLY A 174 -2.14 -19.38 7.86
CA GLY A 174 -0.70 -19.48 8.02
C GLY A 174 -0.11 -20.82 7.61
N VAL A 175 1.10 -21.11 8.12
CA VAL A 175 1.87 -22.30 7.73
C VAL A 175 1.31 -23.59 8.35
N VAL A 176 1.42 -24.70 7.59
CA VAL A 176 1.04 -26.05 8.02
C VAL A 176 2.14 -27.08 7.72
N CYS A 177 2.24 -28.11 8.54
CA CYS A 177 3.21 -29.19 8.37
C CYS A 177 2.68 -30.33 7.50
N ASP A 178 3.55 -31.22 7.05
CA ASP A 178 3.20 -32.36 6.18
C ASP A 178 2.11 -33.30 6.74
N LYS A 179 1.94 -33.34 8.08
CA LYS A 179 0.88 -34.15 8.71
C LYS A 179 -0.48 -33.47 8.73
N CYS A 180 -0.48 -32.14 8.57
CA CYS A 180 -1.69 -31.32 8.67
C CYS A 180 -2.10 -30.70 7.33
N ILE A 181 -1.28 -30.85 6.29
CA ILE A 181 -1.55 -30.33 4.94
C ILE A 181 -2.78 -31.00 4.34
N THR A 182 -3.54 -30.25 3.56
CA THR A 182 -4.68 -30.71 2.77
C THR A 182 -4.45 -30.42 1.29
N ILE A 183 -5.30 -30.96 0.42
CA ILE A 183 -5.25 -30.71 -1.03
C ILE A 183 -5.53 -29.24 -1.43
N PHE A 184 -6.07 -28.45 -0.51
CA PHE A 184 -6.39 -27.02 -0.70
C PHE A 184 -5.26 -26.08 -0.26
N ASP A 185 -4.19 -26.63 0.33
CA ASP A 185 -3.08 -25.85 0.86
C ASP A 185 -1.95 -25.71 -0.18
N TYR A 186 -1.20 -24.62 -0.11
CA TYR A 186 -0.09 -24.36 -1.01
C TYR A 186 1.18 -25.04 -0.52
N LYS A 187 1.62 -26.07 -1.23
CA LYS A 187 2.93 -26.69 -1.00
C LYS A 187 3.95 -26.01 -1.90
N THR A 188 4.76 -25.12 -1.34
CA THR A 188 5.77 -24.39 -2.08
C THR A 188 7.01 -24.11 -1.24
N GLU A 189 8.18 -24.16 -1.87
CA GLU A 189 9.47 -23.81 -1.27
C GLU A 189 9.56 -22.29 -0.94
N TYR A 190 8.65 -21.47 -1.52
CA TYR A 190 8.70 -20.03 -1.38
C TYR A 190 8.07 -19.48 -0.07
N ILE A 191 7.59 -20.35 0.83
CA ILE A 191 7.04 -19.93 2.13
C ILE A 191 8.09 -19.21 2.97
N GLY A 192 9.36 -19.66 2.91
CA GLY A 192 10.49 -18.98 3.58
C GLY A 192 10.66 -17.55 3.07
N ILE A 193 10.59 -17.36 1.76
CA ILE A 193 10.68 -16.04 1.13
C ILE A 193 9.49 -15.16 1.57
N MET A 194 8.27 -15.69 1.50
CA MET A 194 7.07 -14.97 1.96
C MET A 194 7.20 -14.51 3.41
N LYS A 195 7.73 -15.38 4.31
CA LYS A 195 8.01 -15.04 5.70
C LYS A 195 9.01 -13.90 5.82
N ILE A 196 10.10 -13.92 5.05
CA ILE A 196 11.13 -12.86 5.04
C ILE A 196 10.52 -11.53 4.57
N LEU A 197 9.76 -11.53 3.48
CA LEU A 197 9.10 -10.33 2.97
C LEU A 197 8.08 -9.76 3.95
N TYR A 198 7.36 -10.62 4.66
CA TYR A 198 6.36 -10.24 5.65
C TYR A 198 6.99 -9.66 6.94
N LEU A 199 7.99 -10.35 7.52
CA LEU A 199 8.59 -10.00 8.82
C LEU A 199 9.78 -9.03 8.70
N GLY A 200 10.50 -9.04 7.57
CA GLY A 200 11.71 -8.24 7.38
C GLY A 200 11.45 -6.75 7.50
N LYS A 201 12.40 -6.01 8.05
CA LYS A 201 12.36 -4.54 8.09
C LYS A 201 12.56 -3.98 6.69
N LEU A 202 11.79 -2.95 6.30
CA LEU A 202 11.84 -2.35 4.96
C LEU A 202 13.24 -1.87 4.56
N ASP A 203 13.94 -1.25 5.50
CA ASP A 203 15.31 -0.73 5.33
C ASP A 203 16.38 -1.83 5.17
N LYS A 204 16.04 -3.06 5.60
CA LYS A 204 16.92 -4.26 5.53
C LYS A 204 16.50 -5.25 4.45
N LEU A 205 15.37 -5.07 3.80
CA LEU A 205 14.96 -5.81 2.60
C LEU A 205 15.66 -5.19 1.37
N VAL A 206 16.98 -5.20 1.41
CA VAL A 206 17.85 -4.48 0.49
C VAL A 206 17.91 -5.17 -0.88
N PRO A 207 18.30 -4.44 -1.94
CA PRO A 207 18.47 -4.93 -3.32
C PRO A 207 19.20 -6.26 -3.46
N GLU A 208 20.18 -6.51 -2.58
CA GLU A 208 20.99 -7.75 -2.56
C GLU A 208 20.13 -9.00 -2.32
N LEU A 209 19.22 -8.95 -1.32
CA LEU A 209 18.33 -10.08 -1.04
C LEU A 209 17.33 -10.33 -2.19
N ILE A 210 16.90 -9.26 -2.85
CA ILE A 210 15.91 -9.31 -3.93
C ILE A 210 16.48 -9.97 -5.17
N ASN A 211 17.74 -9.69 -5.51
CA ASN A 211 18.43 -10.29 -6.66
C ASN A 211 18.62 -11.80 -6.50
N GLU A 212 18.62 -12.31 -5.29
CA GLU A 212 18.72 -13.75 -4.99
C GLU A 212 17.37 -14.48 -5.04
N ILE A 213 16.25 -13.74 -5.02
CA ILE A 213 14.90 -14.32 -4.99
C ILE A 213 14.47 -14.75 -6.41
N PRO A 214 14.11 -16.03 -6.62
CA PRO A 214 13.63 -16.49 -7.91
C PRO A 214 12.35 -15.73 -8.35
N ARG A 215 12.30 -15.23 -9.57
CA ARG A 215 11.13 -14.51 -10.09
C ARG A 215 9.82 -15.31 -10.01
N ALA A 216 9.88 -16.62 -10.19
CA ALA A 216 8.72 -17.50 -10.04
C ALA A 216 8.09 -17.43 -8.65
N SER A 217 8.88 -17.12 -7.61
CA SER A 217 8.36 -16.98 -6.25
C SER A 217 7.38 -15.82 -6.10
N PHE A 218 7.59 -14.71 -6.81
CA PHE A 218 6.71 -13.53 -6.73
C PHE A 218 5.30 -13.85 -7.18
N GLN A 219 5.15 -14.57 -8.28
CA GLN A 219 3.83 -14.93 -8.80
C GLN A 219 3.07 -15.82 -7.82
N VAL A 220 3.74 -16.83 -7.26
CA VAL A 220 3.13 -17.73 -6.28
C VAL A 220 2.77 -17.01 -4.98
N ILE A 221 3.68 -16.18 -4.46
CA ILE A 221 3.44 -15.42 -3.23
C ILE A 221 2.34 -14.38 -3.45
N GLU A 222 2.29 -13.74 -4.61
CA GLU A 222 1.24 -12.79 -4.97
C GLU A 222 -0.12 -13.47 -5.06
N GLU A 223 -0.22 -14.65 -5.70
CA GLU A 223 -1.44 -15.43 -5.77
C GLU A 223 -1.95 -15.79 -4.36
N ILE A 224 -1.08 -16.31 -3.50
CA ILE A 224 -1.41 -16.63 -2.11
C ILE A 224 -1.89 -15.38 -1.38
N THR A 225 -1.17 -14.26 -1.54
CA THR A 225 -1.50 -12.99 -0.88
C THR A 225 -2.86 -12.46 -1.33
N ASN A 226 -3.14 -12.45 -2.64
CA ASN A 226 -4.41 -11.98 -3.18
C ASN A 226 -5.60 -12.81 -2.68
N LYS A 227 -5.47 -14.15 -2.67
CA LYS A 227 -6.50 -15.04 -2.10
C LYS A 227 -6.67 -14.84 -0.59
N TYR A 228 -5.59 -14.53 0.11
CA TYR A 228 -5.63 -14.22 1.54
C TYR A 228 -6.42 -12.93 1.81
N TYR A 229 -6.22 -11.89 1.00
CA TYR A 229 -7.01 -10.65 1.06
C TYR A 229 -8.49 -10.90 0.79
N GLU A 230 -8.81 -11.70 -0.21
CA GLU A 230 -10.20 -12.05 -0.52
C GLU A 230 -10.86 -12.79 0.65
N LYS A 231 -10.17 -13.75 1.26
CA LYS A 231 -10.68 -14.55 2.39
C LYS A 231 -10.90 -13.74 3.65
N TYR A 232 -9.92 -12.96 4.08
CA TYR A 232 -9.94 -12.31 5.40
C TYR A 232 -10.48 -10.88 5.40
N LEU A 233 -10.46 -10.22 4.25
CA LEU A 233 -10.85 -8.81 4.14
C LEU A 233 -11.93 -8.57 3.10
N SER A 234 -12.34 -9.60 2.35
CA SER A 234 -13.27 -9.47 1.21
C SER A 234 -12.80 -8.45 0.15
N ILE A 235 -11.49 -8.25 0.04
CA ILE A 235 -10.86 -7.35 -0.94
C ILE A 235 -10.31 -8.20 -2.09
N LYS A 236 -10.79 -7.94 -3.31
CA LYS A 236 -10.23 -8.50 -4.55
C LYS A 236 -9.17 -7.55 -5.10
N LEU A 237 -7.97 -8.09 -5.36
CA LEU A 237 -6.79 -7.36 -5.85
C LEU A 237 -6.52 -7.62 -7.33
#